data_4de2fcf39fa264b05edadb007dfa5acc
#
_entry.id   4de2fcf39fa264b05edadb007dfa5acc
#
_cell.length_a   1.000
_cell.length_b   1.000
_cell.length_c   1.000
_cell.angle_alpha   90.00
_cell.angle_beta   90.00
_cell.angle_gamma   90.00
#
_symmetry.space_group_name_H-M   'P 1'
#
loop_
_entity.id
_entity.type
_entity.pdbx_description
1 polymer ?
#
loop_
_entity_poly.entity_id
_entity_poly.type
_entity_poly.pdbx_seq_one_letter_code
_entity_poly.pdbx_strand_id
1 'polypeptide(L)'
;RQMCIRDRQTTGSRIFNMEQYRREDMAKYLVIVESPAKVKTIKKFLGNNYDVQASNGHVRDLPKSQMGIDVDHDFELKYITIRGKGELLTKLRKAAKKADKIYLATDPDREGEAISWHLSQTLKVEEEKMQRITFNEITKTAVKSSIKQARKINMNLVEAQQARRVLDRLVGYSISPLLWAKVKRGLSAGRVQSVALRIIGDREDEINSFIPEEYWDLEGDFQVEGEKRPLTAKFYGTDKKLAIKSKEQMDEILEELRQCSYEVAEVKKGERHKNAPLPFTTSTLQQEAAKTLNFSTQKTMRLAQQLYEGIDIKGNGTVGVITYLRTDSTRISEEA
;
A
#
# COMPACT_ATOMS: atom_id res chain seq x y z
N ARG A 1 -45.36 49.53 30.28
CA ARG A 1 -45.21 49.35 28.82
C ARG A 1 -45.82 48.04 28.40
N GLN A 2 -46.96 48.16 27.75
CA GLN A 2 -47.72 47.05 27.18
C GLN A 2 -46.88 46.33 26.12
N MET A 3 -46.78 45.02 26.22
CA MET A 3 -46.45 44.17 25.12
C MET A 3 -47.57 43.16 24.91
N CYS A 4 -48.18 43.24 23.75
CA CYS A 4 -49.39 42.59 23.34
C CYS A 4 -49.31 41.07 23.40
N ILE A 5 -50.25 40.47 24.09
CA ILE A 5 -50.68 39.09 23.98
C ILE A 5 -51.67 39.02 22.79
N ARG A 6 -51.16 38.62 21.64
CA ARG A 6 -51.93 38.03 20.53
C ARG A 6 -50.97 37.13 19.76
N ASP A 7 -51.12 35.84 19.95
CA ASP A 7 -50.97 34.80 18.95
C ASP A 7 -50.95 33.40 19.58
N ARG A 8 -52.14 32.93 19.93
CA ARG A 8 -52.34 31.55 20.37
C ARG A 8 -52.88 30.64 19.26
N GLN A 9 -52.59 30.91 17.98
CA GLN A 9 -53.07 30.07 16.90
C GLN A 9 -52.05 29.68 15.84
N THR A 10 -50.73 29.75 16.13
CA THR A 10 -49.70 29.33 15.15
C THR A 10 -48.66 28.33 15.72
N THR A 11 -48.97 27.61 16.80
CA THR A 11 -48.03 26.66 17.37
C THR A 11 -47.84 25.35 16.59
N GLY A 12 -48.80 24.95 15.76
CA GLY A 12 -48.68 23.73 14.94
C GLY A 12 -47.79 23.89 13.71
N SER A 13 -47.89 25.04 13.02
CA SER A 13 -47.13 25.31 11.81
C SER A 13 -45.66 25.64 12.06
N ARG A 14 -45.34 26.29 13.20
CA ARG A 14 -43.93 26.56 13.56
C ARG A 14 -43.16 25.34 14.06
N ILE A 15 -43.85 24.39 14.71
CA ILE A 15 -43.22 23.12 15.12
C ILE A 15 -42.94 22.27 13.89
N PHE A 16 -43.83 22.24 12.92
CA PHE A 16 -43.64 21.50 11.65
C PHE A 16 -42.50 22.12 10.81
N ASN A 17 -42.39 23.44 10.74
CA ASN A 17 -41.27 24.10 10.05
C ASN A 17 -39.93 23.93 10.80
N MET A 18 -39.92 23.85 12.13
CA MET A 18 -38.66 23.63 12.88
C MET A 18 -38.16 22.18 12.74
N GLU A 19 -39.04 21.19 12.59
CA GLU A 19 -38.64 19.83 12.28
C GLU A 19 -38.19 19.68 10.84
N GLN A 20 -38.78 20.41 9.90
CA GLN A 20 -38.39 20.45 8.51
C GLN A 20 -37.04 21.19 8.35
N TYR A 21 -36.81 22.32 9.01
CA TYR A 21 -35.52 23.00 9.09
C TYR A 21 -34.44 22.15 9.77
N ARG A 22 -34.78 21.39 10.84
CA ARG A 22 -33.85 20.43 11.46
C ARG A 22 -33.53 19.23 10.56
N ARG A 23 -34.41 18.84 9.63
CA ARG A 23 -34.13 17.81 8.63
C ARG A 23 -33.27 18.32 7.48
N GLU A 24 -33.42 19.59 7.11
CA GLU A 24 -32.63 20.20 6.03
C GLU A 24 -31.16 20.45 6.45
N ASP A 25 -30.89 20.64 7.74
CA ASP A 25 -29.53 20.84 8.28
C ASP A 25 -28.80 19.53 8.65
N MET A 26 -29.46 18.37 8.58
CA MET A 26 -28.81 17.07 8.87
C MET A 26 -28.22 16.48 7.59
N ALA A 27 -26.95 16.05 7.71
CA ALA A 27 -26.30 15.34 6.61
C ALA A 27 -27.11 14.14 6.15
N LYS A 28 -27.51 14.12 4.86
CA LYS A 28 -28.32 13.05 4.26
C LYS A 28 -27.54 11.76 4.05
N TYR A 29 -26.22 11.86 3.94
CA TYR A 29 -25.35 10.75 3.56
C TYR A 29 -24.29 10.51 4.62
N LEU A 30 -24.08 9.24 4.98
CA LEU A 30 -22.97 8.85 5.86
C LEU A 30 -21.85 8.24 5.00
N VAL A 31 -20.63 8.74 5.17
CA VAL A 31 -19.42 8.18 4.55
C VAL A 31 -18.54 7.61 5.65
N ILE A 32 -18.24 6.32 5.58
CA ILE A 32 -17.38 5.66 6.56
C ILE A 32 -16.04 5.34 5.89
N VAL A 33 -14.98 5.97 6.41
CA VAL A 33 -13.58 5.75 6.02
C VAL A 33 -12.87 4.89 7.07
N GLU A 34 -11.71 4.36 6.76
CA GLU A 34 -10.98 3.51 7.71
C GLU A 34 -10.14 4.30 8.73
N SER A 35 -9.68 5.50 8.38
CA SER A 35 -8.73 6.30 9.17
C SER A 35 -9.27 7.70 9.49
N PRO A 36 -9.04 8.24 10.71
CA PRO A 36 -9.42 9.61 11.06
C PRO A 36 -8.74 10.68 10.21
N ALA A 37 -7.54 10.41 9.67
CA ALA A 37 -6.82 11.35 8.83
C ALA A 37 -7.62 11.65 7.54
N LYS A 38 -8.19 10.61 6.91
CA LYS A 38 -9.04 10.75 5.72
C LYS A 38 -10.32 11.55 5.96
N VAL A 39 -10.85 11.55 7.18
CA VAL A 39 -12.09 12.27 7.50
C VAL A 39 -12.00 13.76 7.15
N LYS A 40 -10.91 14.41 7.56
CA LYS A 40 -10.73 15.87 7.32
C LYS A 40 -10.69 16.19 5.82
N THR A 41 -9.89 15.44 5.06
CA THR A 41 -9.69 15.65 3.63
C THR A 41 -10.99 15.39 2.85
N ILE A 42 -11.64 14.25 3.09
CA ILE A 42 -12.85 13.85 2.37
C ILE A 42 -14.04 14.74 2.72
N LYS A 43 -14.20 15.15 3.99
CA LYS A 43 -15.26 16.07 4.40
C LYS A 43 -15.16 17.43 3.71
N LYS A 44 -13.92 17.93 3.53
CA LYS A 44 -13.65 19.17 2.77
C LYS A 44 -14.15 19.07 1.32
N PHE A 45 -14.02 17.90 0.69
CA PHE A 45 -14.39 17.70 -0.71
C PHE A 45 -15.89 17.47 -0.93
N LEU A 46 -16.56 16.84 0.04
CA LEU A 46 -17.97 16.44 -0.11
C LEU A 46 -18.98 17.49 0.39
N GLY A 47 -18.57 18.35 1.36
CA GLY A 47 -19.42 19.39 1.90
C GLY A 47 -20.41 18.90 2.98
N ASN A 48 -21.41 19.76 3.33
CA ASN A 48 -22.24 19.59 4.52
C ASN A 48 -23.30 18.49 4.43
N ASN A 49 -23.68 18.08 3.21
CA ASN A 49 -24.66 17.00 3.03
C ASN A 49 -24.12 15.60 3.41
N TYR A 50 -22.82 15.50 3.71
CA TYR A 50 -22.14 14.26 4.03
C TYR A 50 -21.58 14.31 5.45
N ASP A 51 -21.99 13.35 6.28
CA ASP A 51 -21.34 13.06 7.56
C ASP A 51 -20.20 12.05 7.31
N VAL A 52 -18.96 12.45 7.55
CA VAL A 52 -17.79 11.59 7.31
C VAL A 52 -17.26 11.13 8.67
N GLN A 53 -17.26 9.82 8.88
CA GLN A 53 -16.79 9.18 10.12
C GLN A 53 -15.75 8.09 9.83
N ALA A 54 -14.87 7.80 10.81
CA ALA A 54 -13.86 6.76 10.69
C ALA A 54 -14.23 5.51 11.48
N SER A 55 -13.96 4.32 10.90
CA SER A 55 -14.04 3.03 11.60
C SER A 55 -12.81 2.73 12.45
N ASN A 56 -11.71 3.47 12.25
CA ASN A 56 -10.41 3.22 12.86
C ASN A 56 -9.90 1.78 12.59
N GLY A 57 -9.97 1.35 11.33
CA GLY A 57 -9.61 0.01 10.89
C GLY A 57 -10.73 -1.02 11.10
N HIS A 58 -10.35 -2.27 11.28
CA HIS A 58 -11.31 -3.37 11.50
C HIS A 58 -12.13 -3.20 12.79
N VAL A 59 -13.41 -3.57 12.71
CA VAL A 59 -14.36 -3.54 13.85
C VAL A 59 -14.64 -4.94 14.41
N ARG A 60 -14.36 -5.99 13.64
CA ARG A 60 -14.47 -7.40 14.02
C ARG A 60 -13.18 -8.13 13.66
N ASP A 61 -12.83 -9.15 14.43
CA ASP A 61 -11.73 -10.08 14.15
C ASP A 61 -12.02 -11.44 14.80
N LEU A 62 -11.21 -12.44 14.49
CA LEU A 62 -11.22 -13.72 15.16
C LEU A 62 -10.77 -13.57 16.62
N PRO A 63 -11.25 -14.43 17.57
CA PRO A 63 -10.80 -14.41 18.95
C PRO A 63 -9.29 -14.57 19.08
N LYS A 64 -8.64 -13.81 19.97
CA LYS A 64 -7.18 -13.88 20.13
C LYS A 64 -6.70 -15.15 20.84
N SER A 65 -7.50 -15.70 21.73
CA SER A 65 -7.13 -16.85 22.58
C SER A 65 -7.62 -18.21 22.07
N GLN A 66 -8.33 -18.23 20.94
CA GLN A 66 -8.91 -19.45 20.37
C GLN A 66 -8.64 -19.50 18.89
N MET A 67 -8.71 -20.69 18.28
CA MET A 67 -8.60 -20.85 16.83
C MET A 67 -9.63 -19.97 16.11
N GLY A 68 -10.89 -20.05 16.51
CA GLY A 68 -11.98 -19.26 15.93
C GLY A 68 -12.33 -19.64 14.49
N ILE A 69 -11.91 -20.83 14.06
CA ILE A 69 -12.14 -21.43 12.76
C ILE A 69 -12.66 -22.84 13.03
N ASP A 70 -13.79 -23.18 12.45
CA ASP A 70 -14.33 -24.55 12.46
C ASP A 70 -13.85 -25.26 11.18
N VAL A 71 -12.85 -26.13 11.36
CA VAL A 71 -12.21 -26.83 10.23
C VAL A 71 -13.11 -27.91 9.65
N ASP A 72 -13.99 -28.48 10.48
CA ASP A 72 -14.87 -29.59 10.10
C ASP A 72 -16.15 -29.10 9.38
N HIS A 73 -16.47 -27.80 9.51
CA HIS A 73 -17.63 -27.17 8.86
C HIS A 73 -17.17 -26.04 7.90
N ASP A 74 -16.55 -26.43 6.82
CA ASP A 74 -16.15 -25.56 5.70
C ASP A 74 -15.39 -24.28 6.13
N PHE A 75 -14.53 -24.40 7.17
CA PHE A 75 -13.75 -23.30 7.72
C PHE A 75 -14.59 -22.11 8.21
N GLU A 76 -15.78 -22.35 8.73
CA GLU A 76 -16.63 -21.30 9.27
C GLU A 76 -15.89 -20.43 10.30
N LEU A 77 -16.03 -19.10 10.17
CA LEU A 77 -15.28 -18.11 10.93
C LEU A 77 -16.10 -17.49 12.05
N LYS A 78 -15.65 -17.65 13.28
CA LYS A 78 -16.28 -17.05 14.45
C LYS A 78 -15.75 -15.64 14.69
N TYR A 79 -16.37 -14.64 14.06
CA TYR A 79 -16.01 -13.25 14.27
C TYR A 79 -16.59 -12.69 15.57
N ILE A 80 -15.75 -11.93 16.30
CA ILE A 80 -16.14 -11.17 17.48
C ILE A 80 -15.84 -9.68 17.29
N THR A 81 -16.57 -8.82 17.98
CA THR A 81 -16.26 -7.39 18.01
C THR A 81 -14.92 -7.17 18.72
N ILE A 82 -14.04 -6.39 18.12
CA ILE A 82 -12.73 -6.06 18.70
C ILE A 82 -12.95 -5.26 19.99
N ARG A 83 -12.24 -5.65 21.06
CA ARG A 83 -12.30 -4.95 22.36
C ARG A 83 -11.99 -3.46 22.19
N GLY A 84 -12.83 -2.61 22.78
CA GLY A 84 -12.72 -1.14 22.66
C GLY A 84 -13.45 -0.54 21.46
N LYS A 85 -14.03 -1.34 20.55
CA LYS A 85 -14.79 -0.83 19.40
C LYS A 85 -16.30 -0.66 19.66
N GLY A 86 -16.81 -1.05 20.83
CA GLY A 86 -18.24 -1.00 21.14
C GLY A 86 -18.85 0.39 21.08
N GLU A 87 -18.22 1.40 21.66
CA GLU A 87 -18.67 2.78 21.63
C GLU A 87 -18.68 3.36 20.22
N LEU A 88 -17.59 3.10 19.47
CA LEU A 88 -17.48 3.52 18.07
C LEU A 88 -18.59 2.92 17.22
N LEU A 89 -18.85 1.61 17.35
CA LEU A 89 -19.95 0.94 16.63
C LEU A 89 -21.31 1.51 17.02
N THR A 90 -21.51 1.85 18.30
CA THR A 90 -22.75 2.47 18.76
C THR A 90 -22.94 3.84 18.12
N LYS A 91 -21.87 4.65 18.03
CA LYS A 91 -21.88 5.94 17.35
C LYS A 91 -22.20 5.78 15.86
N LEU A 92 -21.49 4.86 15.16
CA LEU A 92 -21.70 4.61 13.75
C LEU A 92 -23.13 4.09 13.46
N ARG A 93 -23.69 3.21 14.31
CA ARG A 93 -25.08 2.75 14.18
C ARG A 93 -26.10 3.89 14.33
N LYS A 94 -25.87 4.80 15.27
CA LYS A 94 -26.74 5.98 15.44
C LYS A 94 -26.71 6.88 14.19
N ALA A 95 -25.52 7.09 13.61
CA ALA A 95 -25.37 7.86 12.38
C ALA A 95 -26.00 7.15 11.18
N ALA A 96 -25.76 5.83 11.04
CA ALA A 96 -26.29 5.01 9.97
C ALA A 96 -27.82 4.97 9.92
N LYS A 97 -28.49 4.93 11.09
CA LYS A 97 -29.97 4.97 11.17
C LYS A 97 -30.57 6.30 10.68
N LYS A 98 -29.82 7.39 10.79
CA LYS A 98 -30.27 8.74 10.38
C LYS A 98 -30.01 9.03 8.91
N ALA A 99 -29.08 8.33 8.29
CA ALA A 99 -28.66 8.53 6.92
C ALA A 99 -29.61 7.86 5.94
N ASP A 100 -29.86 8.52 4.80
CA ASP A 100 -30.61 7.97 3.68
C ASP A 100 -29.78 6.93 2.91
N LYS A 101 -28.46 7.20 2.77
CA LYS A 101 -27.49 6.28 2.16
C LYS A 101 -26.18 6.27 2.93
N ILE A 102 -25.50 5.14 2.88
CA ILE A 102 -24.22 4.90 3.56
C ILE A 102 -23.19 4.50 2.51
N TYR A 103 -22.12 5.25 2.43
CA TYR A 103 -20.98 4.94 1.56
C TYR A 103 -19.83 4.37 2.39
N LEU A 104 -19.40 3.16 2.06
CA LEU A 104 -18.26 2.49 2.67
C LEU A 104 -17.02 2.83 1.83
N ALA A 105 -16.23 3.78 2.32
CA ALA A 105 -15.13 4.44 1.61
C ALA A 105 -13.75 4.04 2.18
N THR A 106 -13.56 2.74 2.40
CA THR A 106 -12.29 2.17 2.84
C THR A 106 -11.35 1.99 1.64
N ASP A 107 -10.08 1.65 1.87
CA ASP A 107 -9.06 1.54 0.82
C ASP A 107 -9.45 0.57 -0.31
N PRO A 108 -8.89 0.76 -1.53
CA PRO A 108 -9.24 -0.02 -2.71
C PRO A 108 -8.57 -1.40 -2.75
N ASP A 109 -8.29 -2.00 -1.60
CA ASP A 109 -7.70 -3.33 -1.48
C ASP A 109 -8.65 -4.32 -0.79
N ARG A 110 -8.23 -5.59 -0.70
CA ARG A 110 -9.02 -6.65 -0.04
C ARG A 110 -9.24 -6.41 1.46
N GLU A 111 -8.29 -5.73 2.13
CA GLU A 111 -8.45 -5.39 3.56
C GLU A 111 -9.56 -4.33 3.72
N GLY A 112 -9.57 -3.30 2.86
CA GLY A 112 -10.64 -2.31 2.81
C GLY A 112 -11.99 -2.92 2.46
N GLU A 113 -12.05 -3.89 1.53
CA GLU A 113 -13.28 -4.60 1.19
C GLU A 113 -13.81 -5.41 2.39
N ALA A 114 -12.92 -6.12 3.12
CA ALA A 114 -13.27 -6.84 4.34
C ALA A 114 -13.75 -5.92 5.47
N ILE A 115 -13.12 -4.75 5.65
CA ILE A 115 -13.59 -3.74 6.63
C ILE A 115 -14.99 -3.29 6.27
N SER A 116 -15.26 -2.99 4.99
CA SER A 116 -16.58 -2.61 4.51
C SER A 116 -17.61 -3.70 4.76
N TRP A 117 -17.28 -4.96 4.49
CA TRP A 117 -18.15 -6.10 4.78
C TRP A 117 -18.40 -6.27 6.28
N HIS A 118 -17.40 -6.17 7.13
CA HIS A 118 -17.59 -6.20 8.58
C HIS A 118 -18.49 -5.07 9.09
N LEU A 119 -18.39 -3.89 8.51
CA LEU A 119 -19.26 -2.76 8.83
C LEU A 119 -20.70 -3.06 8.38
N SER A 120 -20.93 -3.58 7.18
CA SER A 120 -22.28 -3.91 6.70
C SER A 120 -22.98 -4.89 7.63
N GLN A 121 -22.26 -5.91 8.11
CA GLN A 121 -22.79 -6.91 9.03
C GLN A 121 -23.06 -6.36 10.45
N THR A 122 -22.40 -5.27 10.83
CA THR A 122 -22.48 -4.74 12.21
C THR A 122 -23.37 -3.52 12.38
N LEU A 123 -23.62 -2.75 11.34
CA LEU A 123 -24.39 -1.50 11.41
C LEU A 123 -25.89 -1.72 11.64
N LYS A 124 -26.41 -2.90 11.35
CA LYS A 124 -27.84 -3.26 11.54
C LYS A 124 -28.80 -2.31 10.79
N VAL A 125 -28.49 -2.01 9.56
CA VAL A 125 -29.32 -1.25 8.60
C VAL A 125 -29.50 -2.10 7.34
N GLU A 126 -30.49 -1.75 6.53
CA GLU A 126 -30.79 -2.42 5.27
C GLU A 126 -29.59 -2.39 4.33
N GLU A 127 -29.25 -3.51 3.72
CA GLU A 127 -28.09 -3.64 2.84
C GLU A 127 -28.19 -2.71 1.62
N GLU A 128 -29.40 -2.47 1.15
CA GLU A 128 -29.70 -1.60 0.01
C GLU A 128 -29.28 -0.15 0.24
N LYS A 129 -29.23 0.30 1.49
CA LYS A 129 -28.74 1.63 1.84
C LYS A 129 -27.23 1.75 1.82
N MET A 130 -26.50 0.61 1.78
CA MET A 130 -25.06 0.58 1.87
C MET A 130 -24.45 0.37 0.49
N GLN A 131 -23.52 1.23 0.13
CA GLN A 131 -22.79 1.16 -1.13
C GLN A 131 -21.29 1.30 -0.89
N ARG A 132 -20.52 0.55 -1.62
CA ARG A 132 -19.06 0.59 -1.62
C ARG A 132 -18.56 1.63 -2.60
N ILE A 133 -17.67 2.52 -2.18
CA ILE A 133 -16.93 3.44 -3.04
C ILE A 133 -15.44 3.24 -2.86
N THR A 134 -14.69 3.30 -3.96
CA THR A 134 -13.24 3.17 -3.97
C THR A 134 -12.62 4.28 -4.81
N PHE A 135 -11.46 4.75 -4.37
CA PHE A 135 -10.65 5.72 -5.10
C PHE A 135 -9.17 5.44 -4.85
N ASN A 136 -8.36 5.57 -5.88
CA ASN A 136 -6.92 5.33 -5.80
C ASN A 136 -6.12 6.57 -5.38
N GLU A 137 -6.78 7.72 -5.34
CA GLU A 137 -6.20 9.00 -4.94
C GLU A 137 -7.22 9.81 -4.15
N ILE A 138 -6.77 10.62 -3.19
CA ILE A 138 -7.66 11.46 -2.38
C ILE A 138 -7.66 12.88 -2.94
N THR A 139 -8.21 13.02 -4.16
CA THR A 139 -8.49 14.30 -4.82
C THR A 139 -9.99 14.58 -4.81
N LYS A 140 -10.36 15.86 -4.99
CA LYS A 140 -11.77 16.27 -5.03
C LYS A 140 -12.53 15.59 -6.17
N THR A 141 -11.89 15.46 -7.32
CA THR A 141 -12.43 14.87 -8.52
C THR A 141 -12.65 13.36 -8.34
N ALA A 142 -11.62 12.64 -7.87
CA ALA A 142 -11.69 11.20 -7.65
C ALA A 142 -12.76 10.83 -6.60
N VAL A 143 -12.81 11.54 -5.47
CA VAL A 143 -13.81 11.29 -4.42
C VAL A 143 -15.24 11.56 -4.90
N LYS A 144 -15.48 12.62 -5.66
CA LYS A 144 -16.80 12.90 -6.21
C LYS A 144 -17.22 11.92 -7.32
N SER A 145 -16.27 11.51 -8.16
CA SER A 145 -16.49 10.50 -9.19
C SER A 145 -16.83 9.14 -8.59
N SER A 146 -16.15 8.74 -7.53
CA SER A 146 -16.38 7.46 -6.87
C SER A 146 -17.80 7.30 -6.31
N ILE A 147 -18.43 8.39 -5.86
CA ILE A 147 -19.84 8.37 -5.41
C ILE A 147 -20.77 8.04 -6.54
N LYS A 148 -20.50 8.54 -7.76
CA LYS A 148 -21.30 8.23 -8.96
C LYS A 148 -21.11 6.78 -9.42
N GLN A 149 -19.97 6.17 -9.10
CA GLN A 149 -19.59 4.80 -9.43
C GLN A 149 -19.75 3.84 -8.25
N ALA A 150 -20.61 4.20 -7.28
CA ALA A 150 -20.86 3.37 -6.12
C ALA A 150 -21.39 1.98 -6.52
N ARG A 151 -20.88 0.93 -5.88
CA ARG A 151 -21.14 -0.48 -6.20
C ARG A 151 -21.50 -1.29 -4.94
N LYS A 152 -21.89 -2.53 -5.14
CA LYS A 152 -21.98 -3.50 -4.05
C LYS A 152 -20.58 -3.91 -3.57
N ILE A 153 -20.51 -4.47 -2.37
CA ILE A 153 -19.30 -5.09 -1.83
C ILE A 153 -18.90 -6.27 -2.72
N ASN A 154 -17.63 -6.37 -3.05
CA ASN A 154 -17.09 -7.48 -3.84
C ASN A 154 -16.77 -8.65 -2.91
N MET A 155 -17.65 -9.65 -2.89
CA MET A 155 -17.50 -10.82 -2.02
C MET A 155 -16.26 -11.64 -2.35
N ASN A 156 -15.80 -11.71 -3.61
CA ASN A 156 -14.57 -12.42 -3.95
C ASN A 156 -13.34 -11.81 -3.26
N LEU A 157 -13.27 -10.49 -3.12
CA LEU A 157 -12.21 -9.82 -2.35
C LEU A 157 -12.32 -10.05 -0.85
N VAL A 158 -13.55 -10.10 -0.34
CA VAL A 158 -13.82 -10.45 1.08
C VAL A 158 -13.36 -11.87 1.37
N GLU A 159 -13.75 -12.83 0.54
CA GLU A 159 -13.36 -14.24 0.66
C GLU A 159 -11.85 -14.43 0.52
N ALA A 160 -11.20 -13.72 -0.40
CA ALA A 160 -9.74 -13.74 -0.54
C ALA A 160 -9.03 -13.21 0.72
N GLN A 161 -9.60 -12.20 1.39
CA GLN A 161 -9.08 -11.71 2.68
C GLN A 161 -9.34 -12.73 3.79
N GLN A 162 -10.53 -13.32 3.84
CA GLN A 162 -10.89 -14.36 4.82
C GLN A 162 -9.99 -15.59 4.67
N ALA A 163 -9.81 -16.11 3.46
CA ALA A 163 -8.91 -17.23 3.18
C ALA A 163 -7.47 -16.95 3.65
N ARG A 164 -6.96 -15.75 3.40
CA ARG A 164 -5.66 -15.33 3.93
C ARG A 164 -5.66 -15.33 5.47
N ARG A 165 -6.71 -14.80 6.10
CA ARG A 165 -6.83 -14.75 7.55
C ARG A 165 -6.88 -16.14 8.17
N VAL A 166 -7.61 -17.07 7.53
CA VAL A 166 -7.68 -18.49 7.89
C VAL A 166 -6.29 -19.12 7.83
N LEU A 167 -5.60 -19.00 6.71
CA LEU A 167 -4.26 -19.58 6.54
C LEU A 167 -3.26 -19.04 7.57
N ASP A 168 -3.22 -17.73 7.78
CA ASP A 168 -2.31 -17.13 8.76
C ASP A 168 -2.63 -17.62 10.19
N ARG A 169 -3.91 -17.85 10.50
CA ARG A 169 -4.34 -18.40 11.79
C ARG A 169 -4.00 -19.88 11.95
N LEU A 170 -4.31 -20.70 10.96
CA LEU A 170 -4.01 -22.13 10.98
C LEU A 170 -2.49 -22.36 11.12
N VAL A 171 -1.68 -21.74 10.27
CA VAL A 171 -0.22 -21.86 10.32
C VAL A 171 0.33 -21.38 11.68
N GLY A 172 -0.09 -20.18 12.10
CA GLY A 172 0.42 -19.59 13.34
C GLY A 172 0.07 -20.39 14.59
N TYR A 173 -1.17 -20.81 14.73
CA TYR A 173 -1.67 -21.53 15.92
C TYR A 173 -1.27 -23.01 15.98
N SER A 174 -1.05 -23.64 14.82
CA SER A 174 -0.62 -25.05 14.78
C SER A 174 0.89 -25.19 14.94
N ILE A 175 1.69 -24.32 14.30
CA ILE A 175 3.15 -24.49 14.26
C ILE A 175 3.84 -23.76 15.42
N SER A 176 3.35 -22.59 15.87
CA SER A 176 4.02 -21.87 16.97
C SER A 176 4.15 -22.68 18.26
N PRO A 177 3.13 -23.44 18.73
CA PRO A 177 3.28 -24.30 19.89
C PRO A 177 4.34 -25.39 19.71
N LEU A 178 4.47 -25.94 18.50
CA LEU A 178 5.50 -26.93 18.17
C LEU A 178 6.91 -26.31 18.30
N LEU A 179 7.08 -25.08 17.81
CA LEU A 179 8.34 -24.35 17.97
C LEU A 179 8.65 -24.08 19.46
N TRP A 180 7.63 -23.78 20.27
CA TRP A 180 7.83 -23.57 21.71
C TRP A 180 8.25 -24.84 22.44
N ALA A 181 7.72 -25.98 22.03
CA ALA A 181 8.06 -27.27 22.63
C ALA A 181 9.42 -27.81 22.19
N LYS A 182 9.81 -27.59 20.92
CA LYS A 182 10.99 -28.21 20.30
C LYS A 182 12.21 -27.30 20.17
N VAL A 183 12.01 -25.98 20.13
CA VAL A 183 13.08 -25.00 19.90
C VAL A 183 13.17 -24.02 21.08
N LYS A 184 12.28 -23.03 21.15
CA LYS A 184 12.31 -21.99 22.18
C LYS A 184 10.95 -21.31 22.33
N ARG A 185 10.54 -21.03 23.58
CA ARG A 185 9.35 -20.22 23.86
C ARG A 185 9.49 -18.81 23.28
N GLY A 186 8.37 -18.27 22.76
CA GLY A 186 8.29 -16.93 22.19
C GLY A 186 8.59 -16.86 20.69
N LEU A 187 8.98 -17.97 20.05
CA LEU A 187 9.06 -18.06 18.60
C LEU A 187 7.66 -18.10 18.01
N SER A 188 7.50 -17.55 16.81
CA SER A 188 6.24 -17.63 16.05
C SER A 188 6.50 -18.14 14.64
N ALA A 189 5.59 -19.00 14.17
CA ALA A 189 5.53 -19.39 12.77
C ALA A 189 4.47 -18.53 12.07
N GLY A 190 4.70 -18.28 10.80
CA GLY A 190 3.76 -17.56 9.96
C GLY A 190 4.07 -17.81 8.49
N ARG A 191 3.05 -17.79 7.66
CA ARG A 191 3.14 -18.05 6.23
C ARG A 191 4.22 -17.18 5.54
N VAL A 192 4.21 -15.87 5.79
CA VAL A 192 5.19 -14.95 5.19
C VAL A 192 6.59 -15.16 5.78
N GLN A 193 6.69 -15.36 7.09
CA GLN A 193 7.96 -15.59 7.78
C GLN A 193 8.67 -16.85 7.28
N SER A 194 7.92 -17.94 7.10
CA SER A 194 8.47 -19.22 6.63
C SER A 194 9.00 -19.13 5.22
N VAL A 195 8.27 -18.48 4.30
CA VAL A 195 8.71 -18.26 2.92
C VAL A 195 9.94 -17.35 2.88
N ALA A 196 9.95 -16.26 3.65
CA ALA A 196 11.10 -15.36 3.71
C ALA A 196 12.36 -16.08 4.21
N LEU A 197 12.22 -16.89 5.28
CA LEU A 197 13.34 -17.68 5.82
C LEU A 197 13.85 -18.70 4.79
N ARG A 198 12.94 -19.35 4.05
CA ARG A 198 13.31 -20.29 3.00
C ARG A 198 14.12 -19.62 1.88
N ILE A 199 13.66 -18.47 1.39
CA ILE A 199 14.38 -17.71 0.34
C ILE A 199 15.78 -17.30 0.82
N ILE A 200 15.90 -16.86 2.10
CA ILE A 200 17.19 -16.51 2.68
C ILE A 200 18.10 -17.75 2.80
N GLY A 201 17.53 -18.88 3.26
CA GLY A 201 18.26 -20.13 3.39
C GLY A 201 18.77 -20.66 2.04
N ASP A 202 17.90 -20.68 1.01
CA ASP A 202 18.27 -21.10 -0.34
C ASP A 202 19.41 -20.20 -0.90
N ARG A 203 19.36 -18.89 -0.62
CA ARG A 203 20.45 -17.98 -1.03
C ARG A 203 21.73 -18.22 -0.27
N GLU A 204 21.66 -18.54 1.01
CA GLU A 204 22.85 -18.89 1.81
C GLU A 204 23.48 -20.21 1.33
N ASP A 205 22.67 -21.19 0.95
CA ASP A 205 23.15 -22.44 0.36
C ASP A 205 23.86 -22.20 -0.99
N GLU A 206 23.35 -21.29 -1.83
CA GLU A 206 24.03 -20.86 -3.06
C GLU A 206 25.40 -20.23 -2.76
N ILE A 207 25.45 -19.34 -1.75
CA ILE A 207 26.70 -18.66 -1.33
C ILE A 207 27.71 -19.69 -0.82
N ASN A 208 27.27 -20.62 0.04
CA ASN A 208 28.15 -21.64 0.63
C ASN A 208 28.63 -22.67 -0.39
N SER A 209 27.85 -22.92 -1.44
CA SER A 209 28.22 -23.85 -2.54
C SER A 209 28.99 -23.17 -3.67
N PHE A 210 29.16 -21.85 -3.60
CA PHE A 210 29.89 -21.11 -4.64
C PHE A 210 31.36 -21.48 -4.65
N ILE A 211 31.86 -21.93 -5.78
CA ILE A 211 33.27 -22.20 -6.01
C ILE A 211 33.87 -21.00 -6.74
N PRO A 212 34.80 -20.24 -6.09
CA PRO A 212 35.43 -19.12 -6.75
C PRO A 212 36.26 -19.58 -7.96
N GLU A 213 36.06 -18.92 -9.09
CA GLU A 213 36.88 -19.13 -10.28
C GLU A 213 37.78 -17.91 -10.45
N GLU A 214 39.09 -18.17 -10.67
CA GLU A 214 40.04 -17.11 -10.99
C GLU A 214 39.81 -16.60 -12.41
N TYR A 215 39.77 -15.30 -12.58
CA TYR A 215 39.74 -14.64 -13.88
C TYR A 215 40.67 -13.45 -13.91
N TRP A 216 41.10 -13.08 -15.09
CA TRP A 216 42.01 -11.99 -15.29
C TRP A 216 41.41 -10.98 -16.27
N ASP A 217 41.48 -9.71 -15.93
CA ASP A 217 41.10 -8.58 -16.80
C ASP A 217 42.38 -7.79 -17.16
N LEU A 218 42.49 -7.39 -18.42
CA LEU A 218 43.60 -6.57 -18.90
C LEU A 218 43.04 -5.27 -19.40
N GLU A 219 43.53 -4.17 -18.83
CA GLU A 219 43.22 -2.80 -19.24
C GLU A 219 44.54 -2.08 -19.59
N GLY A 220 44.54 -1.31 -20.67
CA GLY A 220 45.68 -0.50 -21.10
C GLY A 220 45.27 0.98 -21.14
N ASP A 221 46.13 1.83 -20.61
CA ASP A 221 46.01 3.28 -20.73
C ASP A 221 46.93 3.79 -21.86
N PHE A 222 46.32 4.34 -22.89
CA PHE A 222 47.01 4.82 -24.11
C PHE A 222 47.01 6.34 -24.14
N GLN A 223 48.17 6.93 -24.25
CA GLN A 223 48.29 8.37 -24.46
C GLN A 223 48.08 8.69 -25.94
N VAL A 224 47.03 9.41 -26.25
CA VAL A 224 46.72 9.87 -27.60
C VAL A 224 47.38 11.22 -27.81
N GLU A 225 48.04 11.40 -28.95
CA GLU A 225 48.71 12.66 -29.31
C GLU A 225 47.70 13.81 -29.37
N GLY A 226 47.96 14.91 -28.66
CA GLY A 226 47.10 16.09 -28.57
C GLY A 226 46.01 16.00 -27.48
N GLU A 227 45.79 14.85 -26.83
CA GLU A 227 44.81 14.65 -25.77
C GLU A 227 45.47 14.69 -24.39
N LYS A 228 44.80 15.37 -23.42
CA LYS A 228 45.29 15.47 -22.03
C LYS A 228 44.96 14.24 -21.19
N ARG A 229 43.95 13.49 -21.57
CA ARG A 229 43.48 12.30 -20.83
C ARG A 229 43.84 11.04 -21.58
N PRO A 230 44.37 10.02 -20.90
CA PRO A 230 44.62 8.75 -21.55
C PRO A 230 43.30 8.09 -21.97
N LEU A 231 43.34 7.31 -23.03
CA LEU A 231 42.26 6.44 -23.47
C LEU A 231 42.45 5.09 -22.79
N THR A 232 41.53 4.73 -21.88
CA THR A 232 41.50 3.40 -21.25
C THR A 232 40.78 2.42 -22.17
N ALA A 233 41.46 1.37 -22.60
CA ALA A 233 40.89 0.30 -23.41
C ALA A 233 40.96 -1.05 -22.66
N LYS A 234 39.93 -1.87 -22.84
CA LYS A 234 39.92 -3.24 -22.32
C LYS A 234 40.34 -4.21 -23.42
N PHE A 235 41.17 -5.18 -23.03
CA PHE A 235 41.51 -6.29 -23.89
C PHE A 235 40.29 -7.11 -24.24
N TYR A 236 40.07 -7.39 -25.49
CA TYR A 236 38.92 -8.16 -25.96
C TYR A 236 39.31 -9.54 -26.49
N GLY A 237 40.48 -9.63 -27.12
CA GLY A 237 40.96 -10.76 -27.90
C GLY A 237 41.06 -10.40 -29.36
N THR A 238 41.18 -11.38 -30.24
CA THR A 238 41.28 -11.19 -31.70
C THR A 238 39.91 -11.13 -32.35
N ASP A 239 39.31 -12.28 -32.67
CA ASP A 239 38.00 -12.37 -33.35
C ASP A 239 36.82 -12.45 -32.37
N LYS A 240 37.08 -12.96 -31.16
CA LYS A 240 36.06 -13.16 -30.09
C LYS A 240 36.60 -12.70 -28.75
N LYS A 241 35.68 -12.38 -27.85
CA LYS A 241 36.05 -12.06 -26.47
C LYS A 241 36.78 -13.26 -25.84
N LEU A 242 38.05 -13.04 -25.46
CA LEU A 242 38.88 -14.03 -24.80
C LEU A 242 38.77 -13.87 -23.27
N ALA A 243 38.42 -14.96 -22.58
CA ALA A 243 38.49 -15.02 -21.12
C ALA A 243 39.89 -15.52 -20.72
N ILE A 244 40.64 -14.69 -20.03
CA ILE A 244 41.97 -15.06 -19.53
C ILE A 244 41.78 -15.80 -18.22
N LYS A 245 42.25 -17.05 -18.13
CA LYS A 245 41.98 -17.94 -17.02
C LYS A 245 43.18 -18.19 -16.09
N SER A 246 44.38 -17.82 -16.50
CA SER A 246 45.56 -18.02 -15.68
C SER A 246 46.55 -16.87 -15.85
N LYS A 247 47.48 -16.81 -14.89
CA LYS A 247 48.56 -15.83 -14.89
C LYS A 247 49.49 -16.03 -16.09
N GLU A 248 49.82 -17.28 -16.41
CA GLU A 248 50.72 -17.61 -17.51
C GLU A 248 50.14 -17.08 -18.84
N GLN A 249 48.85 -17.32 -19.08
CA GLN A 249 48.15 -16.77 -20.23
C GLN A 249 48.16 -15.24 -20.27
N MET A 250 47.99 -14.61 -19.11
CA MET A 250 48.08 -13.16 -18.99
C MET A 250 49.49 -12.65 -19.34
N ASP A 251 50.54 -13.30 -18.81
CA ASP A 251 51.93 -12.88 -19.02
C ASP A 251 52.32 -13.04 -20.48
N GLU A 252 51.91 -14.10 -21.20
CA GLU A 252 52.09 -14.30 -22.63
C GLU A 252 51.44 -13.15 -23.45
N ILE A 253 50.18 -12.85 -23.17
CA ILE A 253 49.44 -11.77 -23.83
C ILE A 253 50.12 -10.42 -23.58
N LEU A 254 50.59 -10.16 -22.36
CA LEU A 254 51.30 -8.93 -22.04
C LEU A 254 52.62 -8.78 -22.77
N GLU A 255 53.40 -9.85 -22.95
CA GLU A 255 54.63 -9.82 -23.71
C GLU A 255 54.38 -9.52 -25.20
N GLU A 256 53.38 -10.15 -25.81
CA GLU A 256 52.97 -9.84 -27.17
C GLU A 256 52.52 -8.38 -27.33
N LEU A 257 51.65 -7.90 -26.46
CA LEU A 257 51.11 -6.55 -26.52
C LEU A 257 52.18 -5.46 -26.34
N ARG A 258 53.22 -5.71 -25.55
CA ARG A 258 54.35 -4.75 -25.38
C ARG A 258 55.15 -4.51 -26.64
N GLN A 259 55.11 -5.43 -27.60
CA GLN A 259 55.81 -5.34 -28.88
C GLN A 259 54.93 -4.79 -30.01
N CYS A 260 53.65 -4.57 -29.76
CA CYS A 260 52.69 -4.12 -30.75
C CYS A 260 52.63 -2.57 -30.83
N SER A 261 52.32 -2.07 -32.00
CA SER A 261 51.83 -0.69 -32.20
C SER A 261 50.32 -0.68 -32.13
N TYR A 262 49.76 0.42 -31.64
CA TYR A 262 48.33 0.56 -31.44
C TYR A 262 47.75 1.63 -32.33
N GLU A 263 46.60 1.34 -32.96
CA GLU A 263 45.88 2.30 -33.78
C GLU A 263 44.36 2.21 -33.49
N VAL A 264 43.65 3.32 -33.73
CA VAL A 264 42.19 3.32 -33.61
C VAL A 264 41.61 2.78 -34.92
N ALA A 265 41.19 1.51 -34.92
CA ALA A 265 40.66 0.87 -36.12
C ALA A 265 39.27 1.39 -36.50
N GLU A 266 38.40 1.66 -35.55
CA GLU A 266 37.04 2.12 -35.82
C GLU A 266 36.49 3.02 -34.70
N VAL A 267 35.76 4.06 -35.05
CA VAL A 267 35.01 4.90 -34.12
C VAL A 267 33.53 4.84 -34.47
N LYS A 268 32.75 4.12 -33.64
CA LYS A 268 31.28 4.07 -33.78
C LYS A 268 30.64 5.17 -32.92
N LYS A 269 30.05 6.15 -33.59
CA LYS A 269 29.25 7.20 -32.92
C LYS A 269 27.79 6.72 -32.87
N GLY A 270 27.19 6.76 -31.68
CA GLY A 270 25.80 6.42 -31.47
C GLY A 270 25.18 7.32 -30.42
N GLU A 271 23.87 7.42 -30.44
CA GLU A 271 23.10 8.10 -29.40
C GLU A 271 22.53 7.06 -28.41
N ARG A 272 22.72 7.34 -27.14
CA ARG A 272 22.11 6.54 -26.08
C ARG A 272 20.99 7.33 -25.42
N HIS A 273 19.76 6.93 -25.70
CA HIS A 273 18.60 7.48 -25.01
C HIS A 273 18.46 6.87 -23.61
N LYS A 274 18.44 7.73 -22.59
CA LYS A 274 18.11 7.32 -21.23
C LYS A 274 16.68 7.76 -20.92
N ASN A 275 15.77 6.81 -20.90
CA ASN A 275 14.39 7.08 -20.51
C ASN A 275 14.30 7.48 -19.03
N ALA A 276 13.31 8.31 -18.71
CA ALA A 276 12.97 8.59 -17.33
C ALA A 276 12.55 7.30 -16.60
N PRO A 277 12.85 7.15 -15.30
CA PRO A 277 12.39 6.01 -14.53
C PRO A 277 10.86 6.01 -14.46
N LEU A 278 10.27 4.81 -14.36
CA LEU A 278 8.84 4.66 -14.16
C LEU A 278 8.42 5.17 -12.76
N PRO A 279 7.16 5.58 -12.59
CA PRO A 279 6.62 5.87 -11.27
C PRO A 279 6.81 4.68 -10.31
N PHE A 280 6.91 4.95 -9.02
CA PHE A 280 7.18 3.93 -8.04
C PHE A 280 5.99 2.97 -7.85
N THR A 281 6.28 1.67 -7.79
CA THR A 281 5.46 0.67 -7.12
C THR A 281 5.82 0.61 -5.63
N THR A 282 5.05 -0.11 -4.82
CA THR A 282 5.37 -0.29 -3.39
C THR A 282 6.79 -0.84 -3.20
N SER A 283 7.17 -1.84 -3.98
CA SER A 283 8.48 -2.49 -3.89
C SER A 283 9.63 -1.54 -4.26
N THR A 284 9.52 -0.86 -5.40
CA THR A 284 10.57 0.06 -5.88
C THR A 284 10.69 1.30 -5.00
N LEU A 285 9.58 1.81 -4.42
CA LEU A 285 9.62 2.88 -3.44
C LEU A 285 10.40 2.48 -2.19
N GLN A 286 10.17 1.28 -1.66
CA GLN A 286 10.88 0.78 -0.48
C GLN A 286 12.38 0.61 -0.75
N GLN A 287 12.74 0.07 -1.91
CA GLN A 287 14.14 -0.12 -2.32
C GLN A 287 14.87 1.21 -2.48
N GLU A 288 14.27 2.16 -3.19
CA GLU A 288 14.89 3.46 -3.40
C GLU A 288 14.99 4.29 -2.12
N ALA A 289 13.97 4.26 -1.26
CA ALA A 289 14.00 4.91 0.04
C ALA A 289 15.06 4.31 0.98
N ALA A 290 15.27 2.99 0.92
CA ALA A 290 16.34 2.34 1.68
C ALA A 290 17.72 2.75 1.15
N LYS A 291 17.90 2.76 -0.17
CA LYS A 291 19.18 3.07 -0.82
C LYS A 291 19.57 4.55 -0.67
N THR A 292 18.63 5.47 -0.92
CA THR A 292 18.93 6.91 -1.02
C THR A 292 18.77 7.63 0.33
N LEU A 293 17.76 7.24 1.13
CA LEU A 293 17.40 7.93 2.37
C LEU A 293 17.73 7.10 3.63
N ASN A 294 18.22 5.89 3.47
CA ASN A 294 18.46 4.93 4.55
C ASN A 294 17.22 4.73 5.46
N PHE A 295 16.02 4.67 4.84
CA PHE A 295 14.78 4.43 5.55
C PHE A 295 14.48 2.95 5.64
N SER A 296 14.00 2.50 6.81
CA SER A 296 13.41 1.17 6.93
C SER A 296 12.10 1.09 6.12
N THR A 297 11.72 -0.10 5.69
CA THR A 297 10.45 -0.34 4.99
C THR A 297 9.25 0.16 5.81
N GLN A 298 9.26 -0.02 7.13
CA GLN A 298 8.20 0.47 8.02
C GLN A 298 8.12 2.01 8.02
N LYS A 299 9.26 2.71 8.08
CA LYS A 299 9.29 4.17 8.02
C LYS A 299 8.79 4.68 6.67
N THR A 300 9.24 4.08 5.57
CA THR A 300 8.81 4.40 4.22
C THR A 300 7.31 4.26 4.06
N MET A 301 6.73 3.13 4.46
CA MET A 301 5.29 2.89 4.35
C MET A 301 4.46 3.81 5.24
N ARG A 302 4.95 4.16 6.42
CA ARG A 302 4.27 5.13 7.30
C ARG A 302 4.22 6.53 6.67
N LEU A 303 5.32 6.98 6.08
CA LEU A 303 5.35 8.28 5.40
C LEU A 303 4.49 8.27 4.13
N ALA A 304 4.54 7.21 3.34
CA ALA A 304 3.69 7.05 2.17
C ALA A 304 2.20 7.05 2.54
N GLN A 305 1.82 6.42 3.65
CA GLN A 305 0.44 6.47 4.16
C GLN A 305 0.01 7.91 4.50
N GLN A 306 0.87 8.69 5.12
CA GLN A 306 0.58 10.10 5.43
C GLN A 306 0.42 10.94 4.15
N LEU A 307 1.27 10.73 3.14
CA LEU A 307 1.19 11.42 1.85
C LEU A 307 -0.09 11.06 1.09
N TYR A 308 -0.54 9.81 1.18
CA TYR A 308 -1.80 9.37 0.57
C TYR A 308 -3.02 9.94 1.30
N GLU A 309 -3.06 9.84 2.63
CA GLU A 309 -4.22 10.29 3.43
C GLU A 309 -4.40 11.80 3.47
N GLY A 310 -3.33 12.54 3.28
CA GLY A 310 -3.29 13.99 3.18
C GLY A 310 -2.34 14.64 4.18
N ILE A 311 -1.59 15.58 3.66
CA ILE A 311 -0.70 16.47 4.41
C ILE A 311 -1.12 17.92 4.22
N ASP A 312 -0.82 18.77 5.19
CA ASP A 312 -1.13 20.19 5.10
C ASP A 312 -0.08 20.90 4.22
N ILE A 313 -0.51 21.42 3.09
CA ILE A 313 0.32 22.20 2.16
C ILE A 313 -0.10 23.66 2.24
N LYS A 314 0.87 24.56 2.47
CA LYS A 314 0.64 26.00 2.56
C LYS A 314 -0.09 26.49 1.31
N GLY A 315 -1.24 27.13 1.51
CA GLY A 315 -2.11 27.64 0.44
C GLY A 315 -3.15 26.65 -0.08
N ASN A 316 -2.95 25.33 0.06
CA ASN A 316 -3.86 24.29 -0.45
C ASN A 316 -4.63 23.56 0.67
N GLY A 317 -4.16 23.69 1.94
CA GLY A 317 -4.71 22.92 3.06
C GLY A 317 -4.35 21.46 3.00
N THR A 318 -5.11 20.60 3.65
CA THR A 318 -4.86 19.14 3.69
C THR A 318 -5.24 18.51 2.35
N VAL A 319 -4.26 17.89 1.66
CA VAL A 319 -4.43 17.21 0.36
C VAL A 319 -3.59 15.93 0.31
N GLY A 320 -4.11 14.89 -0.35
CA GLY A 320 -3.33 13.70 -0.71
C GLY A 320 -2.45 14.01 -1.91
N VAL A 321 -1.18 13.63 -1.84
CA VAL A 321 -0.18 13.99 -2.87
C VAL A 321 0.38 12.78 -3.62
N ILE A 322 -0.01 11.57 -3.23
CA ILE A 322 0.33 10.35 -3.96
C ILE A 322 -0.92 9.48 -4.17
N THR A 323 -0.85 8.59 -5.14
CA THR A 323 -1.86 7.54 -5.33
C THR A 323 -1.74 6.46 -4.25
N TYR A 324 -2.67 5.52 -4.22
CA TYR A 324 -2.70 4.45 -3.23
C TYR A 324 -1.37 3.69 -3.19
N LEU A 325 -0.78 3.63 -1.99
CA LEU A 325 0.61 3.20 -1.78
C LEU A 325 0.84 1.69 -1.89
N ARG A 326 -0.19 0.86 -1.74
CA ARG A 326 -0.08 -0.60 -1.89
C ARG A 326 -0.48 -0.98 -3.31
N THR A 327 0.47 -0.87 -4.23
CA THR A 327 0.24 -1.07 -5.65
C THR A 327 1.46 -1.65 -6.36
N ASP A 328 1.21 -2.47 -7.36
CA ASP A 328 2.21 -2.92 -8.33
C ASP A 328 2.07 -2.15 -9.66
N SER A 329 1.13 -1.22 -9.73
CA SER A 329 0.90 -0.36 -10.90
C SER A 329 1.80 0.87 -10.90
N THR A 330 2.30 1.24 -12.06
CA THR A 330 3.05 2.49 -12.31
C THR A 330 2.14 3.65 -12.74
N ARG A 331 0.81 3.48 -12.63
CA ARG A 331 -0.16 4.52 -12.95
C ARG A 331 0.00 5.73 -12.02
N ILE A 332 -0.06 6.92 -12.58
CA ILE A 332 -0.17 8.19 -11.86
C ILE A 332 -1.59 8.74 -11.96
N SER A 333 -1.93 9.75 -11.16
CA SER A 333 -3.19 10.48 -11.25
C SER A 333 -3.28 11.27 -12.56
N GLU A 334 -4.49 11.45 -13.08
CA GLU A 334 -4.74 12.33 -14.25
C GLU A 334 -4.53 13.82 -13.91
N GLU A 335 -4.55 14.17 -12.62
CA GLU A 335 -4.31 15.53 -12.13
C GLU A 335 -2.80 15.82 -11.93
N ALA A 336 -1.92 14.81 -12.03
CA ALA A 336 -0.47 14.93 -11.86
C ALA A 336 0.25 15.25 -13.20
#